data_b958daeef6eb2dc7a74fa7d263f46650
#
_entry.id   b958daeef6eb2dc7a74fa7d263f46650
#
_cell.length_a   1.000
_cell.length_b   1.000
_cell.length_c   1.000
_cell.angle_alpha   90.00
_cell.angle_beta   90.00
_cell.angle_gamma   90.00
#
_symmetry.space_group_name_H-M   'P 1'
#
loop_
_entity.id
_entity.type
_entity.pdbx_description
1 polymer ?
#
loop_
_entity_poly.entity_id
_entity_poly.type
_entity_poly.pdbx_seq_one_letter_code
_entity_poly.pdbx_strand_id
1 'polypeptide(L)'
;MKHIPSNVFIGIDVSKDRLDVAVAPSGESMGFTNSEDGIVLLADFIKPRDPALVLFEATGGWEMNAVRHLAAQRLPLVVLNPRQVRDFAKATG
;
A
#
# COMPACT_ATOMS: atom_id res chain seq x y z
N MET A 1 27.46 6.75 -1.95
CA MET A 1 26.86 5.55 -2.54
C MET A 1 25.75 5.94 -3.53
N LYS A 2 25.73 5.31 -4.65
CA LYS A 2 24.75 5.62 -5.67
C LYS A 2 23.39 5.01 -5.30
N HIS A 3 22.36 5.86 -5.25
CA HIS A 3 21.01 5.39 -4.98
C HIS A 3 20.46 4.67 -6.23
N ILE A 4 19.92 3.48 -6.02
CA ILE A 4 19.25 2.73 -7.07
C ILE A 4 17.74 2.85 -6.84
N PRO A 5 16.98 3.43 -7.80
CA PRO A 5 15.54 3.55 -7.62
C PRO A 5 14.89 2.19 -7.42
N SER A 6 13.96 2.13 -6.49
CA SER A 6 13.18 0.92 -6.24
C SER A 6 12.21 0.68 -7.39
N ASN A 7 12.05 -0.58 -7.77
CA ASN A 7 10.98 -0.99 -8.69
C ASN A 7 9.89 -1.78 -7.98
N VAL A 8 9.85 -1.69 -6.66
CA VAL A 8 8.83 -2.38 -5.86
C VAL A 8 7.60 -1.51 -5.75
N PHE A 9 6.45 -2.09 -6.06
CA PHE A 9 5.15 -1.42 -5.94
C PHE A 9 4.27 -2.24 -5.02
N ILE A 10 3.55 -1.55 -4.13
CA ILE A 10 2.69 -2.21 -3.16
C ILE A 10 1.27 -1.71 -3.37
N GLY A 11 0.32 -2.63 -3.53
CA GLY A 11 -1.10 -2.34 -3.57
C GLY A 11 -1.77 -2.83 -2.31
N ILE A 12 -2.67 -2.03 -1.75
CA ILE A 12 -3.39 -2.38 -0.53
C ILE A 12 -4.88 -2.31 -0.80
N ASP A 13 -5.53 -3.47 -0.71
CA ASP A 13 -6.98 -3.60 -0.79
C ASP A 13 -7.54 -3.48 0.62
N VAL A 14 -8.41 -2.49 0.83
CA VAL A 14 -8.90 -2.13 2.17
C VAL A 14 -10.36 -2.50 2.31
N SER A 15 -10.69 -3.11 3.43
CA SER A 15 -12.07 -3.30 3.87
C SER A 15 -12.18 -2.83 5.32
N LYS A 16 -13.36 -2.92 5.88
CA LYS A 16 -13.61 -2.49 7.26
C LYS A 16 -12.65 -3.16 8.24
N ASP A 17 -12.41 -4.46 8.07
CA ASP A 17 -11.68 -5.26 9.05
C ASP A 17 -10.31 -5.73 8.57
N ARG A 18 -9.98 -5.54 7.29
CA ARG A 18 -8.77 -6.13 6.72
C ARG A 18 -8.04 -5.18 5.79
N LEU A 19 -6.73 -5.41 5.73
CA LEU A 19 -5.81 -4.77 4.79
C LEU A 19 -5.07 -5.89 4.07
N ASP A 20 -5.37 -6.09 2.78
CA ASP A 20 -4.74 -7.15 1.99
C ASP A 20 -3.71 -6.53 1.06
N VAL A 21 -2.46 -6.97 1.22
CA VAL A 21 -1.30 -6.35 0.57
C VAL A 21 -0.80 -7.26 -0.54
N ALA A 22 -0.50 -6.67 -1.69
CA ALA A 22 0.15 -7.34 -2.80
C ALA A 22 1.41 -6.57 -3.17
N VAL A 23 2.50 -7.28 -3.40
CA VAL A 23 3.80 -6.71 -3.73
C VAL A 23 4.16 -7.10 -5.15
N ALA A 24 4.50 -6.11 -5.99
CA ALA A 24 4.98 -6.34 -7.35
C ALA A 24 6.46 -5.90 -7.43
N PRO A 25 7.28 -6.57 -8.20
CA PRO A 25 6.99 -7.68 -9.11
C PRO A 25 7.03 -9.08 -8.47
N SER A 26 7.34 -9.19 -7.18
CA SER A 26 7.53 -10.50 -6.55
C SER A 26 6.28 -11.38 -6.52
N GLY A 27 5.10 -10.78 -6.48
CA GLY A 27 3.85 -11.50 -6.30
C GLY A 27 3.56 -11.86 -4.84
N GLU A 28 4.38 -11.42 -3.92
CA GLU A 28 4.19 -11.66 -2.49
C GLU A 28 2.89 -11.01 -2.02
N SER A 29 2.17 -11.67 -1.12
CA SER A 29 0.96 -11.11 -0.53
C SER A 29 0.88 -11.41 0.96
N MET A 30 0.16 -10.54 1.68
CA MET A 30 0.01 -10.67 3.12
C MET A 30 -1.26 -9.94 3.56
N GLY A 31 -1.99 -10.52 4.52
CA GLY A 31 -3.17 -9.88 5.10
C GLY A 31 -2.88 -9.38 6.51
N PHE A 32 -3.45 -8.22 6.83
CA PHE A 32 -3.37 -7.62 8.16
C PHE A 32 -4.77 -7.20 8.60
N THR A 33 -4.97 -7.08 9.90
CA THR A 33 -6.22 -6.50 10.41
C THR A 33 -6.20 -4.99 10.21
N ASN A 34 -7.37 -4.42 9.91
CA ASN A 34 -7.50 -2.96 9.83
C ASN A 34 -7.77 -2.43 11.25
N SER A 35 -6.72 -2.42 12.05
CA SER A 35 -6.70 -2.03 13.46
C SER A 35 -5.36 -1.35 13.75
N GLU A 36 -5.24 -0.71 14.90
CA GLU A 36 -3.96 -0.10 15.29
C GLU A 36 -2.82 -1.11 15.21
N ASP A 37 -3.00 -2.29 15.80
CA ASP A 37 -1.95 -3.31 15.80
C ASP A 37 -1.65 -3.83 14.39
N GLY A 38 -2.70 -4.07 13.61
CA GLY A 38 -2.53 -4.54 12.24
C GLY A 38 -1.83 -3.53 11.36
N ILE A 39 -2.12 -2.25 11.55
CA ILE A 39 -1.48 -1.16 10.78
C ILE A 39 0.00 -1.03 11.14
N VAL A 40 0.37 -1.21 12.40
CA VAL A 40 1.78 -1.23 12.81
C VAL A 40 2.51 -2.38 12.13
N LEU A 41 1.92 -3.56 12.12
CA LEU A 41 2.49 -4.73 11.45
C LEU A 41 2.60 -4.50 9.92
N LEU A 42 1.60 -3.86 9.34
CA LEU A 42 1.63 -3.48 7.93
C LEU A 42 2.82 -2.57 7.62
N ALA A 43 3.04 -1.54 8.43
CA ALA A 43 4.17 -0.64 8.26
C ALA A 43 5.50 -1.39 8.37
N ASP A 44 5.61 -2.31 9.33
CA ASP A 44 6.82 -3.12 9.52
C ASP A 44 7.06 -4.05 8.33
N PHE A 45 5.99 -4.52 7.68
CA PHE A 45 6.08 -5.32 6.48
C PHE A 45 6.55 -4.49 5.27
N ILE A 46 6.06 -3.27 5.15
CA ILE A 46 6.31 -2.42 3.98
C ILE A 46 7.72 -1.79 4.00
N LYS A 47 8.15 -1.27 5.15
CA LYS A 47 9.37 -0.48 5.25
C LYS A 47 10.62 -1.17 4.69
N PRO A 48 10.91 -2.44 5.03
CA PRO A 48 12.12 -3.10 4.51
C PRO A 48 12.12 -3.27 3.00
N ARG A 49 10.97 -3.23 2.37
CA ARG A 49 10.82 -3.39 0.93
C ARG A 49 11.12 -2.13 0.14
N ASP A 50 11.19 -1.00 0.84
CA ASP A 50 11.52 0.30 0.25
C ASP A 50 10.77 0.55 -1.06
N PRO A 51 9.43 0.57 -1.04
CA PRO A 51 8.65 0.65 -2.27
C PRO A 51 8.78 2.01 -2.95
N ALA A 52 8.71 1.99 -4.30
CA ALA A 52 8.61 3.20 -5.09
C ALA A 52 7.23 3.85 -4.93
N LEU A 53 6.22 3.04 -4.63
CA LEU A 53 4.85 3.51 -4.50
C LEU A 53 4.02 2.53 -3.66
N VAL A 54 3.19 3.07 -2.78
CA VAL A 54 2.18 2.31 -2.05
C VAL A 54 0.82 2.86 -2.46
N LEU A 55 0.00 2.01 -3.07
CA LEU A 55 -1.26 2.38 -3.66
C LEU A 55 -2.42 1.87 -2.82
N PHE A 56 -3.31 2.77 -2.43
CA PHE A 56 -4.58 2.43 -1.77
C PHE A 56 -5.74 2.68 -2.71
N GLU A 57 -6.74 1.81 -2.67
CA GLU A 57 -8.04 2.08 -3.25
C GLU A 57 -8.92 2.75 -2.20
N ALA A 58 -9.52 3.89 -2.55
CA ALA A 58 -10.42 4.61 -1.64
C ALA A 58 -11.69 3.80 -1.40
N THR A 59 -12.08 3.66 -0.12
CA THR A 59 -13.20 2.82 0.30
C THR A 59 -14.26 3.58 1.10
N GLY A 60 -14.25 4.92 0.99
CA GLY A 60 -15.20 5.75 1.75
C GLY A 60 -14.77 5.98 3.18
N GLY A 61 -13.52 5.72 3.53
CA GLY A 61 -12.97 6.07 4.83
C GLY A 61 -12.21 4.96 5.55
N TRP A 62 -12.43 3.70 5.19
CA TRP A 62 -11.75 2.59 5.85
C TRP A 62 -10.24 2.62 5.69
N GLU A 63 -9.73 3.30 4.66
CA GLU A 63 -8.30 3.45 4.40
C GLU A 63 -7.63 4.52 5.28
N MET A 64 -8.39 5.40 5.89
CA MET A 64 -7.84 6.63 6.50
C MET A 64 -6.81 6.37 7.60
N ASN A 65 -7.07 5.42 8.49
CA ASN A 65 -6.13 5.15 9.59
C ASN A 65 -4.81 4.62 9.08
N ALA A 66 -4.86 3.68 8.13
CA ALA A 66 -3.65 3.14 7.52
C ALA A 66 -2.89 4.22 6.74
N VAL A 67 -3.60 5.03 5.96
CA VAL A 67 -3.00 6.13 5.20
C VAL A 67 -2.27 7.10 6.13
N ARG A 68 -2.90 7.52 7.22
CA ARG A 68 -2.28 8.45 8.18
C ARG A 68 -1.02 7.86 8.79
N HIS A 69 -1.08 6.60 9.20
CA HIS A 69 0.05 5.93 9.84
C HIS A 69 1.24 5.79 8.88
N LEU A 70 0.97 5.34 7.65
CA LEU A 70 2.02 5.16 6.66
C LEU A 70 2.57 6.50 6.15
N ALA A 71 1.72 7.53 6.05
CA ALA A 71 2.18 8.87 5.68
C ALA A 71 3.14 9.43 6.74
N ALA A 72 2.87 9.19 8.02
CA ALA A 72 3.75 9.60 9.10
C ALA A 72 5.11 8.89 9.02
N GLN A 73 5.17 7.73 8.38
CA GLN A 73 6.43 7.00 8.14
C GLN A 73 7.14 7.47 6.87
N ARG A 74 6.62 8.50 6.21
CA ARG A 74 7.18 9.09 4.98
C ARG A 74 7.24 8.11 3.80
N LEU A 75 6.31 7.18 3.74
CA LEU A 75 6.19 6.26 2.61
C LEU A 75 5.49 6.95 1.44
N PRO A 76 5.84 6.59 0.19
CA PRO A 76 5.25 7.22 -1.01
C PRO A 76 3.85 6.66 -1.28
N LEU A 77 2.83 7.35 -0.79
CA LEU A 77 1.44 6.88 -0.84
C LEU A 77 0.64 7.57 -1.93
N VAL A 78 -0.27 6.81 -2.54
CA VAL A 78 -1.30 7.33 -3.43
C VAL A 78 -2.62 6.65 -3.07
N VAL A 79 -3.68 7.46 -2.95
CA VAL A 79 -5.04 6.95 -2.73
C VAL A 79 -5.85 7.26 -3.98
N LEU A 80 -6.35 6.22 -4.64
CA LEU A 80 -7.10 6.36 -5.89
C LEU A 80 -8.52 5.81 -5.70
N ASN A 81 -9.48 6.36 -6.47
CA ASN A 81 -10.80 5.74 -6.52
C ASN A 81 -10.75 4.46 -7.38
N PRO A 82 -11.76 3.58 -7.31
CA PRO A 82 -11.72 2.30 -8.03
C PRO A 82 -11.48 2.43 -9.53
N ARG A 83 -12.01 3.47 -10.15
CA ARG A 83 -11.80 3.71 -11.58
C ARG A 83 -10.33 4.05 -11.88
N GLN A 84 -9.74 4.91 -11.07
CA GLN A 84 -8.34 5.31 -11.22
C GLN A 84 -7.40 4.11 -11.02
N VAL A 85 -7.72 3.22 -10.11
CA VAL A 85 -6.94 2.00 -9.89
C VAL A 85 -6.96 1.12 -11.15
N ARG A 86 -8.13 0.93 -11.76
CA ARG A 86 -8.25 0.14 -13.00
C ARG A 86 -7.47 0.78 -14.15
N ASP A 87 -7.56 2.10 -14.31
CA ASP A 87 -6.86 2.81 -15.37
C ASP A 87 -5.35 2.73 -15.18
N PHE A 88 -4.88 2.85 -13.95
CA PHE A 88 -3.47 2.70 -13.61
C PHE A 88 -2.97 1.28 -13.96
N ALA A 89 -3.74 0.26 -13.61
CA ALA A 89 -3.38 -1.13 -13.90
C ALA A 89 -3.27 -1.37 -15.42
N LYS A 90 -4.17 -0.80 -16.21
CA LYS A 90 -4.10 -0.88 -17.67
C LYS A 90 -2.85 -0.20 -18.23
N ALA A 91 -2.48 0.95 -17.68
CA ALA A 91 -1.32 1.71 -18.15
C ALA A 91 0.01 1.01 -17.82
N THR A 92 0.04 0.24 -16.74
CA THR A 92 1.27 -0.45 -16.32
C THR A 92 1.37 -1.88 -16.85
N GLY A 93 0.36 -2.31 -17.56
CA GLY A 93 0.38 -3.60 -18.19
C GLY A 93 -0.22 -4.71 -17.43
#